data_845167a62e2c4cecb5544c39c74c711d
#
_entry.id   845167a62e2c4cecb5544c39c74c711d
#
_cell.length_a   1.000
_cell.length_b   1.000
_cell.length_c   1.000
_cell.angle_alpha   90.00
_cell.angle_beta   90.00
_cell.angle_gamma   90.00
#
_symmetry.space_group_name_H-M   'P 1'
#
loop_
_entity.id
_entity.type
_entity.pdbx_description
1 polymer ?
#
loop_
_entity_poly.entity_id
_entity_poly.type
_entity_poly.pdbx_seq_one_letter_code
_entity_poly.pdbx_strand_id
1 'polypeptide(L)'
;MPGSMQYIKKFGNVSFTEMPFCDADNIALCEVFYMPFDKVVSESFTEEPRAFDEVCRAMFSYNGNRHRAPGLVLKRGISVKMMEMSKQKRYAEMKVVACTEVFKTNPAVQFGAATFILPDGTLVVAFRGTDDSIVGWKEDFDLFLKRTIPSHRLSVEYLENVAKHFDGDIIVMGHSKGGNVALYAGLNCSDETRARIKCLYNDEGPGFFDNSPFRTKEYKDLLPRYRHFIPSASFIGVLLAFDKDYSVVKSSRLLGPMQHDLSTWQIVDGDVRLLPSVSKLARINELVLSGIIYRMNREQAENFSRVAEAVVDGIGQENLLGVSKHVPSVVKGAVKSWKEIDEESKQELKETFIGTGEIIKGTVKLVVNENNEENVQEALEELDAQGVKVAATE
;
A
#
# COMPACT_ATOMS: atom_id res chain seq x y z
N MET A 1 -10.10 17.57 12.39
CA MET A 1 -9.62 16.44 13.19
C MET A 1 -8.12 16.35 13.01
N PRO A 2 -7.34 16.01 14.04
CA PRO A 2 -5.89 16.02 13.95
C PRO A 2 -5.39 14.92 13.01
N GLY A 3 -4.65 15.31 11.98
CA GLY A 3 -3.99 14.43 11.03
C GLY A 3 -2.52 14.83 10.88
N SER A 4 -1.80 14.23 9.92
CA SER A 4 -0.36 14.46 9.73
C SER A 4 0.01 15.94 9.57
N MET A 5 -0.78 16.76 8.89
CA MET A 5 -0.52 18.19 8.76
C MET A 5 -0.56 18.93 10.11
N GLN A 6 -1.49 18.60 11.00
CA GLN A 6 -1.56 19.19 12.33
C GLN A 6 -0.39 18.73 13.21
N TYR A 7 0.01 17.46 13.07
CA TYR A 7 1.19 16.94 13.74
C TYR A 7 2.46 17.69 13.30
N ILE A 8 2.68 17.83 12.00
CA ILE A 8 3.83 18.57 11.44
C ILE A 8 3.89 19.98 12.02
N LYS A 9 2.77 20.73 12.07
CA LYS A 9 2.71 22.07 12.62
C LYS A 9 2.96 22.13 14.11
N LYS A 10 2.48 21.13 14.87
CA LYS A 10 2.59 21.09 16.35
C LYS A 10 4.00 20.69 16.79
N PHE A 11 4.56 19.65 16.16
CA PHE A 11 5.80 19.03 16.57
C PHE A 11 6.98 19.27 15.62
N GLY A 12 6.79 20.01 14.55
CA GLY A 12 7.81 20.23 13.53
C GLY A 12 9.08 20.92 14.03
N ASN A 13 9.04 21.64 15.16
CA ASN A 13 10.20 22.22 15.80
C ASN A 13 10.88 21.31 16.84
N VAL A 14 10.29 20.15 17.14
CA VAL A 14 10.85 19.15 18.04
C VAL A 14 11.77 18.23 17.24
N SER A 15 13.05 18.20 17.57
CA SER A 15 14.03 17.38 16.84
C SER A 15 13.79 15.88 17.03
N PHE A 16 14.37 15.05 16.14
CA PHE A 16 14.33 13.59 16.31
C PHE A 16 15.08 13.10 17.55
N THR A 17 16.02 13.89 18.07
CA THR A 17 16.72 13.60 19.34
C THR A 17 15.81 13.80 20.56
N GLU A 18 14.94 14.83 20.52
CA GLU A 18 14.00 15.12 21.61
C GLU A 18 12.77 14.19 21.56
N MET A 19 12.32 13.87 20.37
CA MET A 19 11.21 12.96 20.12
C MET A 19 11.62 12.02 18.96
N PRO A 20 11.93 10.75 19.22
CA PRO A 20 12.33 9.80 18.20
C PRO A 20 11.30 9.69 17.05
N PHE A 21 11.71 9.09 15.95
CA PHE A 21 10.84 8.78 14.82
C PHE A 21 9.61 7.98 15.31
N CYS A 22 8.43 8.40 14.88
CA CYS A 22 7.15 7.86 15.36
C CYS A 22 6.17 7.59 14.22
N ASP A 23 4.99 7.05 14.54
CA ASP A 23 3.94 6.72 13.57
C ASP A 23 3.53 7.91 12.70
N ALA A 24 3.46 9.10 13.30
CA ALA A 24 3.09 10.31 12.58
C ALA A 24 4.13 10.74 11.54
N ASP A 25 5.42 10.52 11.82
CA ASP A 25 6.50 10.77 10.86
C ASP A 25 6.45 9.77 9.71
N ASN A 26 6.22 8.48 10.02
CA ASN A 26 5.99 7.44 9.00
C ASN A 26 4.87 7.86 8.05
N ILE A 27 3.68 8.18 8.57
CA ILE A 27 2.54 8.63 7.78
C ILE A 27 2.89 9.86 6.94
N ALA A 28 3.52 10.88 7.54
CA ALA A 28 3.88 12.11 6.83
C ALA A 28 4.88 11.87 5.69
N LEU A 29 5.89 11.02 5.92
CA LEU A 29 6.88 10.67 4.91
C LEU A 29 6.30 9.77 3.81
N CYS A 30 5.47 8.77 4.15
CA CYS A 30 4.76 7.97 3.17
C CYS A 30 3.90 8.83 2.24
N GLU A 31 3.20 9.84 2.77
CA GLU A 31 2.41 10.76 1.94
C GLU A 31 3.29 11.60 1.00
N VAL A 32 4.37 12.22 1.49
CA VAL A 32 5.20 13.09 0.66
C VAL A 32 6.06 12.30 -0.32
N PHE A 33 6.33 11.03 -0.05
CA PHE A 33 7.13 10.21 -0.95
C PHE A 33 6.40 9.87 -2.28
N TYR A 34 5.13 10.19 -2.43
CA TYR A 34 4.48 10.19 -3.75
C TYR A 34 4.94 11.34 -4.67
N MET A 35 5.67 12.32 -4.16
CA MET A 35 6.32 13.35 -4.99
C MET A 35 7.51 12.75 -5.78
N PRO A 36 7.84 13.29 -6.97
CA PRO A 36 8.86 12.72 -7.84
C PRO A 36 10.29 13.06 -7.40
N PHE A 37 10.75 12.49 -6.30
CA PHE A 37 12.09 12.70 -5.73
C PHE A 37 13.21 12.34 -6.71
N ASP A 38 12.98 11.33 -7.56
CA ASP A 38 13.89 10.88 -8.62
C ASP A 38 14.26 11.97 -9.64
N LYS A 39 13.50 13.04 -9.72
CA LYS A 39 13.81 14.17 -10.63
C LYS A 39 14.85 15.14 -10.05
N VAL A 40 15.14 15.03 -8.77
CA VAL A 40 16.01 15.98 -8.07
C VAL A 40 17.07 15.31 -7.18
N VAL A 41 16.92 14.03 -6.90
CA VAL A 41 17.89 13.21 -6.15
C VAL A 41 18.30 12.04 -7.02
N SER A 42 19.61 11.81 -7.11
CA SER A 42 20.20 10.72 -7.88
C SER A 42 19.81 9.33 -7.30
N GLU A 43 19.80 8.31 -8.15
CA GLU A 43 19.67 6.92 -7.75
C GLU A 43 20.96 6.32 -7.16
N SER A 44 22.07 7.06 -7.21
CA SER A 44 23.38 6.62 -6.73
C SER A 44 23.42 6.53 -5.21
N PHE A 45 23.94 5.43 -4.69
CA PHE A 45 24.24 5.21 -3.26
C PHE A 45 25.56 5.82 -2.82
N THR A 46 26.35 6.34 -3.75
CA THR A 46 27.70 6.88 -3.48
C THR A 46 27.77 8.40 -3.60
N GLU A 47 26.67 9.06 -4.01
CA GLU A 47 26.58 10.50 -4.00
C GLU A 47 26.30 11.05 -2.59
N GLU A 48 26.73 12.28 -2.34
CA GLU A 48 26.50 12.96 -1.08
C GLU A 48 24.99 13.13 -0.82
N PRO A 49 24.48 12.72 0.35
CA PRO A 49 23.09 12.92 0.72
C PRO A 49 22.70 14.41 0.75
N ARG A 50 21.59 14.77 0.14
CA ARG A 50 21.10 16.14 0.05
C ARG A 50 20.17 16.49 1.20
N ALA A 51 20.25 17.68 1.74
CA ALA A 51 19.33 18.15 2.77
C ALA A 51 17.87 18.15 2.25
N PHE A 52 16.94 17.69 3.07
CA PHE A 52 15.52 17.55 2.69
C PHE A 52 14.90 18.87 2.23
N ASP A 53 15.21 19.98 2.89
CA ASP A 53 14.73 21.30 2.52
C ASP A 53 15.27 21.78 1.15
N GLU A 54 16.51 21.42 0.80
CA GLU A 54 17.09 21.67 -0.52
C GLU A 54 16.40 20.86 -1.62
N VAL A 55 16.14 19.57 -1.34
CA VAL A 55 15.40 18.68 -2.23
C VAL A 55 13.99 19.23 -2.47
N CYS A 56 13.31 19.70 -1.43
CA CYS A 56 12.00 20.32 -1.54
C CYS A 56 12.05 21.57 -2.45
N ARG A 57 13.02 22.48 -2.23
CA ARG A 57 13.18 23.68 -3.07
C ARG A 57 13.47 23.32 -4.54
N ALA A 58 14.35 22.35 -4.78
CA ALA A 58 14.68 21.90 -6.13
C ALA A 58 13.46 21.30 -6.84
N MET A 59 12.66 20.51 -6.14
CA MET A 59 11.45 19.89 -6.67
C MET A 59 10.39 20.92 -7.07
N PHE A 60 10.19 21.97 -6.26
CA PHE A 60 9.29 23.07 -6.63
C PHE A 60 9.79 23.86 -7.83
N SER A 61 11.10 24.06 -7.96
CA SER A 61 11.70 24.75 -9.12
C SER A 61 11.60 23.92 -10.40
N TYR A 62 11.78 22.59 -10.30
CA TYR A 62 11.72 21.67 -11.44
C TYR A 62 10.35 21.64 -12.11
N ASN A 63 9.29 21.68 -11.33
CA ASN A 63 7.94 21.36 -11.83
C ASN A 63 7.08 22.58 -12.21
N GLY A 64 7.55 23.80 -12.03
CA GLY A 64 6.76 25.00 -12.33
C GLY A 64 5.33 24.92 -11.79
N ASN A 65 5.11 24.37 -10.60
CA ASN A 65 3.81 24.09 -9.98
C ASN A 65 2.96 22.99 -10.65
N ARG A 66 3.48 22.23 -11.61
CA ARG A 66 2.76 21.10 -12.19
C ARG A 66 3.12 19.83 -11.43
N HIS A 67 2.27 19.48 -10.50
CA HIS A 67 2.39 18.22 -9.79
C HIS A 67 1.92 17.09 -10.70
N ARG A 68 2.65 15.94 -10.77
CA ARG A 68 1.99 14.69 -11.10
C ARG A 68 0.88 14.54 -10.07
N ALA A 69 -0.35 14.36 -10.53
CA ALA A 69 -1.45 14.12 -9.61
C ALA A 69 -1.13 12.83 -8.86
N PRO A 70 -1.10 12.84 -7.53
CA PRO A 70 -1.02 11.61 -6.78
C PRO A 70 -2.25 10.78 -7.08
N GLY A 71 -2.13 9.45 -6.94
CA GLY A 71 -3.12 8.46 -7.30
C GLY A 71 -4.57 8.75 -6.94
N LEU A 72 -5.48 7.97 -7.50
CA LEU A 72 -6.95 8.08 -7.33
C LEU A 72 -7.37 8.36 -5.87
N VAL A 73 -6.57 7.91 -4.93
CA VAL A 73 -6.84 7.93 -3.49
C VAL A 73 -6.02 9.00 -2.75
N LEU A 74 -5.00 9.57 -3.38
CA LEU A 74 -4.13 10.57 -2.76
C LEU A 74 -4.51 11.98 -3.23
N LYS A 75 -4.77 12.87 -2.28
CA LYS A 75 -5.40 14.17 -2.55
C LYS A 75 -4.42 15.32 -2.79
N ARG A 76 -4.99 16.36 -3.39
CA ARG A 76 -4.41 17.70 -3.45
C ARG A 76 -3.92 18.12 -2.05
N GLY A 77 -2.64 18.44 -1.91
CA GLY A 77 -2.08 18.93 -0.63
C GLY A 77 -0.77 18.30 -0.24
N ILE A 78 -0.31 17.22 -0.92
CA ILE A 78 0.99 16.61 -0.63
C ILE A 78 2.11 17.60 -0.79
N SER A 79 2.09 18.40 -1.86
CA SER A 79 3.08 19.45 -2.08
C SER A 79 3.05 20.53 -0.99
N VAL A 80 1.84 20.90 -0.52
CA VAL A 80 1.71 21.87 0.59
C VAL A 80 2.27 21.27 1.87
N LYS A 81 2.05 19.98 2.12
CA LYS A 81 2.60 19.25 3.26
C LYS A 81 4.12 19.19 3.19
N MET A 82 4.66 18.80 2.05
CA MET A 82 6.10 18.77 1.81
C MET A 82 6.74 20.15 2.03
N MET A 83 6.10 21.22 1.57
CA MET A 83 6.55 22.59 1.83
C MET A 83 6.49 22.95 3.31
N GLU A 84 5.49 22.49 4.02
CA GLU A 84 5.40 22.72 5.47
C GLU A 84 6.51 21.95 6.20
N MET A 85 6.71 20.68 5.88
CA MET A 85 7.80 19.86 6.44
C MET A 85 9.17 20.49 6.20
N SER A 86 9.45 21.00 5.00
CA SER A 86 10.75 21.61 4.68
C SER A 86 11.09 22.84 5.51
N LYS A 87 10.11 23.50 6.12
CA LYS A 87 10.28 24.66 7.01
C LYS A 87 10.47 24.27 8.46
N GLN A 88 10.16 23.03 8.81
CA GLN A 88 10.18 22.55 10.19
C GLN A 88 11.54 21.95 10.51
N LYS A 89 12.14 22.32 11.64
CA LYS A 89 13.46 21.86 12.08
C LYS A 89 13.55 20.31 12.04
N ARG A 90 12.52 19.63 12.51
CA ARG A 90 12.44 18.17 12.57
C ARG A 90 12.81 17.51 11.23
N TYR A 91 12.26 18.01 10.13
CA TYR A 91 12.43 17.42 8.81
C TYR A 91 13.52 18.07 7.98
N ALA A 92 13.77 19.38 8.18
CA ALA A 92 14.79 20.10 7.43
C ALA A 92 16.21 19.55 7.65
N GLU A 93 16.46 18.98 8.84
CA GLU A 93 17.75 18.38 9.19
C GLU A 93 17.94 16.95 8.61
N MET A 94 16.89 16.33 8.08
CA MET A 94 17.02 15.05 7.36
C MET A 94 17.79 15.25 6.06
N LYS A 95 18.42 14.17 5.61
CA LYS A 95 19.01 14.10 4.28
C LYS A 95 18.29 13.06 3.43
N VAL A 96 18.36 13.19 2.12
CA VAL A 96 17.74 12.28 1.15
C VAL A 96 18.83 11.77 0.19
N VAL A 97 18.80 10.48 -0.10
CA VAL A 97 19.78 9.83 -0.98
C VAL A 97 19.13 8.67 -1.73
N ALA A 98 19.77 8.25 -2.83
CA ALA A 98 19.47 7.05 -3.59
C ALA A 98 17.98 6.93 -4.00
N CYS A 99 17.43 7.97 -4.61
CA CYS A 99 16.06 7.94 -5.11
C CYS A 99 15.97 7.18 -6.42
N THR A 100 15.40 5.97 -6.38
CA THR A 100 15.25 5.10 -7.53
C THR A 100 13.79 5.08 -8.00
N GLU A 101 13.56 5.23 -9.32
CA GLU A 101 12.28 4.99 -9.96
C GLU A 101 12.46 4.04 -11.15
N VAL A 102 11.71 2.94 -11.18
CA VAL A 102 11.66 2.03 -12.32
C VAL A 102 10.25 2.01 -12.87
N PHE A 103 10.13 2.36 -14.14
CA PHE A 103 8.87 2.36 -14.87
C PHE A 103 9.02 1.61 -16.18
N LYS A 104 8.35 0.46 -16.31
CA LYS A 104 8.38 -0.40 -17.51
C LYS A 104 6.99 -0.88 -17.84
N THR A 105 6.67 -0.96 -19.11
CA THR A 105 5.35 -1.40 -19.61
C THR A 105 5.26 -2.91 -19.84
N ASN A 106 6.39 -3.58 -20.11
CA ASN A 106 6.42 -5.02 -20.34
C ASN A 106 7.77 -5.62 -19.84
N PRO A 107 7.78 -6.46 -18.79
CA PRO A 107 6.65 -6.62 -17.87
C PRO A 107 6.28 -5.29 -17.19
N ALA A 108 5.04 -5.18 -16.73
CA ALA A 108 4.61 -3.98 -16.01
C ALA A 108 5.39 -3.85 -14.71
N VAL A 109 6.04 -2.71 -14.50
CA VAL A 109 6.80 -2.37 -13.29
C VAL A 109 6.60 -0.90 -12.98
N GLN A 110 6.10 -0.61 -11.80
CA GLN A 110 6.09 0.74 -11.24
C GLN A 110 6.66 0.66 -9.82
N PHE A 111 7.95 0.94 -9.70
CA PHE A 111 8.69 0.86 -8.46
C PHE A 111 9.29 2.23 -8.12
N GLY A 112 9.21 2.63 -6.86
CA GLY A 112 9.88 3.81 -6.34
C GLY A 112 10.42 3.55 -4.94
N ALA A 113 11.69 3.93 -4.71
CA ALA A 113 12.34 3.83 -3.42
C ALA A 113 13.20 5.06 -3.14
N ALA A 114 13.30 5.47 -1.87
CA ALA A 114 14.22 6.50 -1.42
C ALA A 114 14.69 6.20 0.01
N THR A 115 15.87 6.70 0.35
CA THR A 115 16.39 6.64 1.72
C THR A 115 16.48 8.04 2.31
N PHE A 116 15.84 8.23 3.46
CA PHE A 116 16.00 9.41 4.30
C PHE A 116 16.95 9.07 5.43
N ILE A 117 17.91 9.95 5.70
CA ILE A 117 18.87 9.80 6.80
C ILE A 117 18.48 10.80 7.88
N LEU A 118 18.15 10.31 9.06
CA LEU A 118 17.85 11.14 10.22
C LEU A 118 19.12 11.72 10.82
N PRO A 119 19.05 12.81 11.62
CA PRO A 119 20.23 13.42 12.26
C PRO A 119 21.03 12.49 13.17
N ASP A 120 20.42 11.45 13.72
CA ASP A 120 21.09 10.42 14.54
C ASP A 120 21.74 9.29 13.71
N GLY A 121 21.66 9.36 12.39
CA GLY A 121 22.18 8.36 11.48
C GLY A 121 21.18 7.22 11.17
N THR A 122 19.99 7.20 11.73
CA THR A 122 18.95 6.23 11.38
C THR A 122 18.54 6.37 9.93
N LEU A 123 18.48 5.27 9.22
CA LEU A 123 18.08 5.19 7.80
C LEU A 123 16.59 4.88 7.71
N VAL A 124 15.83 5.72 7.03
CA VAL A 124 14.40 5.47 6.75
C VAL A 124 14.25 5.13 5.27
N VAL A 125 14.06 3.85 4.98
CA VAL A 125 13.89 3.32 3.64
C VAL A 125 12.40 3.31 3.30
N ALA A 126 12.02 4.13 2.34
CA ALA A 126 10.63 4.29 1.91
C ALA A 126 10.40 3.61 0.56
N PHE A 127 9.33 2.80 0.47
CA PHE A 127 8.82 2.23 -0.77
C PHE A 127 7.50 2.89 -1.16
N ARG A 128 7.43 3.39 -2.40
CA ARG A 128 6.24 4.09 -2.89
C ARG A 128 5.17 3.10 -3.33
N GLY A 129 3.93 3.39 -2.97
CA GLY A 129 2.75 2.69 -3.47
C GLY A 129 2.45 3.01 -4.93
N THR A 130 1.34 2.46 -5.42
CA THR A 130 0.89 2.66 -6.79
C THR A 130 0.53 4.12 -7.05
N ASP A 131 1.02 4.63 -8.17
CA ASP A 131 0.59 5.92 -8.71
C ASP A 131 -0.66 5.76 -9.59
N ASP A 132 -1.14 6.85 -10.23
CA ASP A 132 -2.30 6.80 -11.15
C ASP A 132 -2.01 6.14 -12.50
N SER A 133 -0.79 5.59 -12.71
CA SER A 133 -0.42 5.01 -13.99
C SER A 133 -1.10 3.67 -14.22
N ILE A 134 -1.45 3.41 -15.47
CA ILE A 134 -1.93 2.09 -15.93
C ILE A 134 -0.91 0.99 -15.60
N VAL A 135 0.37 1.29 -15.72
CA VAL A 135 1.45 0.34 -15.43
C VAL A 135 1.46 -0.06 -13.96
N GLY A 136 1.28 0.90 -13.05
CA GLY A 136 1.17 0.61 -11.62
C GLY A 136 -0.01 -0.31 -11.31
N TRP A 137 -1.17 -0.02 -11.87
CA TRP A 137 -2.37 -0.86 -11.71
C TRP A 137 -2.20 -2.26 -12.30
N LYS A 138 -1.53 -2.40 -13.45
CA LYS A 138 -1.21 -3.73 -14.02
C LYS A 138 -0.29 -4.54 -13.11
N GLU A 139 0.72 -3.92 -12.50
CA GLU A 139 1.57 -4.59 -11.53
C GLU A 139 0.81 -4.97 -10.25
N ASP A 140 -0.17 -4.15 -9.83
CA ASP A 140 -1.05 -4.50 -8.70
C ASP A 140 -1.91 -5.73 -9.00
N PHE A 141 -2.43 -5.87 -10.23
CA PHE A 141 -3.13 -7.10 -10.64
C PHE A 141 -2.21 -8.31 -10.63
N ASP A 142 -0.93 -8.16 -10.94
CA ASP A 142 0.04 -9.25 -10.86
C ASP A 142 0.20 -9.82 -9.43
N LEU A 143 -0.09 -9.05 -8.37
CA LEU A 143 -0.13 -9.56 -7.00
C LEU A 143 -1.19 -10.67 -6.79
N PHE A 144 -2.28 -10.63 -7.55
CA PHE A 144 -3.33 -11.65 -7.50
C PHE A 144 -2.95 -12.93 -8.25
N LEU A 145 -2.01 -12.83 -9.19
CA LEU A 145 -1.65 -13.92 -10.12
C LEU A 145 -0.30 -14.56 -9.80
N LYS A 146 0.58 -13.84 -9.10
CA LYS A 146 1.99 -14.19 -8.96
C LYS A 146 2.43 -14.15 -7.50
N ARG A 147 3.24 -15.12 -7.10
CA ARG A 147 3.90 -15.11 -5.78
C ARG A 147 4.86 -13.94 -5.61
N THR A 148 5.44 -13.48 -6.72
CA THR A 148 6.39 -12.38 -6.74
C THR A 148 6.15 -11.49 -7.94
N ILE A 149 6.23 -10.19 -7.74
CA ILE A 149 6.22 -9.17 -8.79
C ILE A 149 7.63 -8.56 -8.94
N PRO A 150 7.93 -7.87 -10.04
CA PRO A 150 9.23 -7.22 -10.22
C PRO A 150 9.62 -6.28 -9.07
N SER A 151 8.68 -5.49 -8.55
CA SER A 151 8.91 -4.58 -7.42
C SER A 151 9.39 -5.29 -6.15
N HIS A 152 9.01 -6.56 -5.92
CA HIS A 152 9.51 -7.36 -4.81
C HIS A 152 11.03 -7.55 -4.87
N ARG A 153 11.55 -7.95 -6.04
CA ARG A 153 13.01 -8.13 -6.21
C ARG A 153 13.77 -6.82 -6.10
N LEU A 154 13.25 -5.79 -6.75
CA LEU A 154 13.85 -4.46 -6.70
C LEU A 154 13.92 -3.91 -5.27
N SER A 155 12.94 -4.20 -4.43
CA SER A 155 12.94 -3.74 -3.03
C SER A 155 14.00 -4.44 -2.18
N VAL A 156 14.21 -5.74 -2.38
CA VAL A 156 15.31 -6.47 -1.71
C VAL A 156 16.66 -5.92 -2.16
N GLU A 157 16.87 -5.79 -3.47
CA GLU A 157 18.10 -5.22 -4.02
C GLU A 157 18.37 -3.80 -3.50
N TYR A 158 17.33 -2.97 -3.41
CA TYR A 158 17.46 -1.62 -2.89
C TYR A 158 17.84 -1.62 -1.41
N LEU A 159 17.15 -2.40 -0.58
CA LEU A 159 17.41 -2.49 0.86
C LEU A 159 18.82 -3.01 1.16
N GLU A 160 19.30 -4.02 0.43
CA GLU A 160 20.65 -4.55 0.54
C GLU A 160 21.71 -3.51 0.12
N ASN A 161 21.44 -2.73 -0.93
CA ASN A 161 22.32 -1.64 -1.33
C ASN A 161 22.39 -0.54 -0.26
N VAL A 162 21.25 -0.18 0.36
CA VAL A 162 21.26 0.75 1.50
C VAL A 162 22.13 0.21 2.63
N ALA A 163 21.91 -1.04 3.04
CA ALA A 163 22.66 -1.67 4.12
C ALA A 163 24.16 -1.77 3.84
N LYS A 164 24.54 -1.93 2.58
CA LYS A 164 25.95 -2.00 2.13
C LYS A 164 26.66 -0.65 2.14
N HIS A 165 25.96 0.44 1.81
CA HIS A 165 26.59 1.75 1.60
C HIS A 165 26.46 2.69 2.80
N PHE A 166 25.52 2.43 3.69
CA PHE A 166 25.26 3.27 4.86
C PHE A 166 25.22 2.44 6.14
N ASP A 167 25.90 2.94 7.16
CA ASP A 167 25.80 2.38 8.51
C ASP A 167 24.55 2.91 9.24
N GLY A 168 24.17 2.25 10.35
CA GLY A 168 23.09 2.68 11.22
C GLY A 168 21.91 1.71 11.25
N ASP A 169 20.98 2.03 12.12
CA ASP A 169 19.69 1.32 12.23
C ASP A 169 18.79 1.66 11.05
N ILE A 170 17.92 0.73 10.68
CA ILE A 170 17.04 0.87 9.50
C ILE A 170 15.59 0.87 9.97
N ILE A 171 14.83 1.84 9.49
CA ILE A 171 13.36 1.83 9.49
C ILE A 171 12.93 1.60 8.04
N VAL A 172 12.07 0.62 7.82
CA VAL A 172 11.50 0.34 6.48
C VAL A 172 10.03 0.75 6.50
N MET A 173 9.55 1.43 5.46
CA MET A 173 8.18 1.89 5.41
C MET A 173 7.58 1.88 4.01
N GLY A 174 6.26 1.75 3.94
CA GLY A 174 5.52 1.90 2.69
C GLY A 174 4.02 1.91 2.88
N HIS A 175 3.33 2.55 1.96
CA HIS A 175 1.87 2.64 1.91
C HIS A 175 1.32 1.92 0.69
N SER A 176 0.16 1.27 0.82
CA SER A 176 -0.49 0.55 -0.29
C SER A 176 0.44 -0.56 -0.83
N LYS A 177 0.61 -0.69 -2.15
CA LYS A 177 1.62 -1.59 -2.73
C LYS A 177 2.99 -1.42 -2.07
N GLY A 178 3.39 -0.19 -1.73
CA GLY A 178 4.66 0.08 -1.02
C GLY A 178 4.75 -0.62 0.33
N GLY A 179 3.64 -0.77 1.07
CA GLY A 179 3.60 -1.52 2.33
C GLY A 179 3.83 -3.02 2.14
N ASN A 180 3.19 -3.62 1.12
CA ASN A 180 3.46 -5.01 0.71
C ASN A 180 4.93 -5.20 0.30
N VAL A 181 5.46 -4.29 -0.51
CA VAL A 181 6.84 -4.30 -0.99
C VAL A 181 7.84 -4.12 0.16
N ALA A 182 7.54 -3.25 1.14
CA ALA A 182 8.34 -3.04 2.34
C ALA A 182 8.44 -4.32 3.18
N LEU A 183 7.31 -4.99 3.41
CA LEU A 183 7.28 -6.26 4.13
C LEU A 183 8.05 -7.33 3.36
N TYR A 184 7.85 -7.44 2.04
CA TYR A 184 8.59 -8.39 1.22
C TYR A 184 10.12 -8.19 1.32
N ALA A 185 10.58 -6.93 1.26
CA ALA A 185 12.00 -6.59 1.40
C ALA A 185 12.54 -7.03 2.77
N GLY A 186 11.85 -6.72 3.85
CA GLY A 186 12.25 -7.12 5.20
C GLY A 186 12.31 -8.64 5.40
N LEU A 187 11.40 -9.39 4.77
CA LEU A 187 11.37 -10.85 4.85
C LEU A 187 12.49 -11.52 4.04
N ASN A 188 12.87 -10.93 2.91
CA ASN A 188 13.76 -11.57 1.94
C ASN A 188 15.17 -10.95 1.85
N CYS A 189 15.48 -9.94 2.66
CA CYS A 189 16.85 -9.45 2.81
C CYS A 189 17.72 -10.42 3.63
N SER A 190 19.02 -10.20 3.61
CA SER A 190 19.99 -10.98 4.40
C SER A 190 19.70 -10.87 5.91
N ASP A 191 20.14 -11.86 6.69
CA ASP A 191 20.01 -11.84 8.15
C ASP A 191 20.74 -10.64 8.76
N GLU A 192 21.87 -10.24 8.16
CA GLU A 192 22.64 -9.07 8.57
C GLU A 192 21.83 -7.77 8.39
N THR A 193 21.28 -7.58 7.21
CA THR A 193 20.41 -6.43 6.91
C THR A 193 19.15 -6.42 7.80
N ARG A 194 18.51 -7.59 7.97
CA ARG A 194 17.32 -7.73 8.80
C ARG A 194 17.59 -7.42 10.27
N ALA A 195 18.76 -7.76 10.79
CA ALA A 195 19.13 -7.45 12.17
C ALA A 195 19.20 -5.93 12.44
N ARG A 196 19.49 -5.11 11.41
CA ARG A 196 19.51 -3.65 11.49
C ARG A 196 18.11 -3.01 11.41
N ILE A 197 17.08 -3.73 10.95
CA ILE A 197 15.72 -3.20 10.88
C ILE A 197 15.18 -3.04 12.31
N LYS A 198 14.96 -1.81 12.76
CA LYS A 198 14.38 -1.47 14.08
C LYS A 198 12.87 -1.35 14.06
N CYS A 199 12.32 -0.93 12.92
CA CYS A 199 10.88 -0.88 12.71
C CYS A 199 10.57 -1.11 11.23
N LEU A 200 9.49 -1.82 10.95
CA LEU A 200 8.94 -1.99 9.62
C LEU A 200 7.48 -1.58 9.64
N TYR A 201 7.15 -0.54 8.89
CA TYR A 201 5.79 -0.04 8.72
C TYR A 201 5.16 -0.54 7.44
N ASN A 202 3.96 -1.08 7.56
CA ASN A 202 3.08 -1.43 6.45
C ASN A 202 1.77 -0.66 6.63
N ASP A 203 1.59 0.40 5.86
CA ASP A 203 0.41 1.26 5.93
C ASP A 203 -0.60 0.83 4.86
N GLU A 204 -1.56 0.00 5.27
CA GLU A 204 -2.62 -0.56 4.42
C GLU A 204 -2.11 -1.20 3.11
N GLY A 205 -0.98 -1.93 3.20
CA GLY A 205 -0.53 -2.75 2.08
C GLY A 205 -1.41 -4.00 1.92
N PRO A 206 -1.69 -4.44 0.67
CA PRO A 206 -2.34 -5.73 0.44
C PRO A 206 -1.45 -6.87 0.93
N GLY A 207 -2.04 -8.03 1.16
CA GLY A 207 -1.32 -9.25 1.49
C GLY A 207 -0.53 -9.83 0.33
N PHE A 208 -0.13 -11.10 0.46
CA PHE A 208 0.59 -11.86 -0.56
C PHE A 208 -0.33 -12.84 -1.29
N PHE A 209 0.19 -13.45 -2.35
CA PHE A 209 -0.51 -14.49 -3.10
C PHE A 209 -1.02 -15.62 -2.22
N ASP A 210 -0.29 -15.99 -1.17
CA ASP A 210 -0.66 -16.99 -0.16
C ASP A 210 -0.05 -16.69 1.21
N ASN A 211 -0.41 -17.47 2.21
CA ASN A 211 0.03 -17.33 3.60
C ASN A 211 1.47 -17.79 3.88
N SER A 212 2.21 -18.28 2.87
CA SER A 212 3.55 -18.84 3.11
C SER A 212 4.55 -17.82 3.72
N PRO A 213 4.53 -16.52 3.36
CA PRO A 213 5.43 -15.55 3.97
C PRO A 213 5.25 -15.40 5.49
N PHE A 214 4.01 -15.50 5.99
CA PHE A 214 3.70 -15.32 7.42
C PHE A 214 4.05 -16.52 8.29
N ARG A 215 4.46 -17.65 7.69
CA ARG A 215 4.88 -18.88 8.39
C ARG A 215 6.39 -18.99 8.52
N THR A 216 7.14 -18.06 7.94
CA THR A 216 8.61 -18.07 7.91
C THR A 216 9.23 -17.70 9.26
N LYS A 217 10.50 -18.09 9.46
CA LYS A 217 11.29 -17.64 10.60
C LYS A 217 11.49 -16.12 10.54
N GLU A 218 11.74 -15.61 9.35
CA GLU A 218 12.00 -14.18 9.06
C GLU A 218 10.82 -13.30 9.49
N TYR A 219 9.59 -13.75 9.24
CA TYR A 219 8.39 -13.06 9.70
C TYR A 219 8.32 -13.04 11.23
N LYS A 220 8.53 -14.18 11.90
CA LYS A 220 8.53 -14.27 13.36
C LYS A 220 9.60 -13.40 14.00
N ASP A 221 10.79 -13.29 13.38
CA ASP A 221 11.89 -12.44 13.83
C ASP A 221 11.56 -10.95 13.67
N LEU A 222 10.81 -10.58 12.64
CA LEU A 222 10.38 -9.18 12.40
C LEU A 222 9.18 -8.76 13.25
N LEU A 223 8.30 -9.69 13.62
CA LEU A 223 7.01 -9.41 14.26
C LEU A 223 7.09 -8.44 15.47
N PRO A 224 8.09 -8.53 16.39
CA PRO A 224 8.16 -7.59 17.53
C PRO A 224 8.41 -6.11 17.13
N ARG A 225 8.82 -5.85 15.90
CA ARG A 225 9.17 -4.53 15.34
C ARG A 225 8.42 -4.23 14.04
N TYR A 226 7.42 -5.06 13.71
CA TYR A 226 6.49 -4.86 12.61
C TYR A 226 5.28 -4.06 13.06
N ARG A 227 4.92 -3.04 12.31
CA ARG A 227 3.76 -2.20 12.54
C ARG A 227 2.89 -2.20 11.28
N HIS A 228 1.84 -2.96 11.32
CA HIS A 228 0.85 -3.00 10.25
C HIS A 228 -0.38 -2.21 10.66
N PHE A 229 -0.68 -1.17 9.91
CA PHE A 229 -1.84 -0.32 10.12
C PHE A 229 -2.85 -0.49 9.00
N ILE A 230 -4.11 -0.73 9.35
CA ILE A 230 -5.22 -0.74 8.41
C ILE A 230 -6.35 0.16 8.94
N PRO A 231 -7.06 0.93 8.10
CA PRO A 231 -8.18 1.72 8.57
C PRO A 231 -9.39 0.85 8.87
N SER A 232 -10.32 1.37 9.69
CA SER A 232 -11.48 0.61 10.19
C SER A 232 -12.41 0.05 9.11
N ALA A 233 -12.49 0.69 7.96
CA ALA A 233 -13.23 0.18 6.80
C ALA A 233 -12.27 -0.17 5.66
N SER A 234 -11.14 -0.79 6.00
CA SER A 234 -10.09 -1.15 5.03
C SER A 234 -10.66 -1.90 3.84
N PHE A 235 -10.13 -1.56 2.66
CA PHE A 235 -10.43 -2.23 1.41
C PHE A 235 -9.16 -2.88 0.85
N ILE A 236 -8.03 -2.18 0.87
CA ILE A 236 -6.75 -2.68 0.32
C ILE A 236 -6.05 -3.62 1.31
N GLY A 237 -5.97 -3.25 2.59
CA GLY A 237 -5.25 -4.02 3.60
C GLY A 237 -5.86 -5.40 3.92
N VAL A 238 -7.07 -5.67 3.44
CA VAL A 238 -7.75 -6.97 3.57
C VAL A 238 -7.77 -7.76 2.27
N LEU A 239 -7.05 -7.30 1.25
CA LEU A 239 -6.89 -8.02 -0.02
C LEU A 239 -5.82 -9.11 0.10
N LEU A 240 -6.03 -10.24 -0.58
CA LEU A 240 -5.11 -11.38 -0.64
C LEU A 240 -4.90 -12.05 0.72
N ALA A 241 -3.84 -12.87 0.81
CA ALA A 241 -3.42 -13.43 2.08
C ALA A 241 -2.65 -12.38 2.87
N PHE A 242 -3.23 -11.87 3.94
CA PHE A 242 -2.61 -10.87 4.81
C PHE A 242 -2.42 -11.41 6.23
N ASP A 243 -1.48 -10.80 6.95
CA ASP A 243 -1.25 -11.15 8.35
C ASP A 243 -2.41 -10.67 9.24
N LYS A 244 -2.53 -11.30 10.40
CA LYS A 244 -3.53 -10.91 11.40
C LYS A 244 -2.94 -9.99 12.49
N ASP A 245 -1.66 -9.68 12.41
CA ASP A 245 -0.93 -8.85 13.35
C ASP A 245 -1.00 -7.37 12.95
N TYR A 246 -2.22 -6.85 12.76
CA TYR A 246 -2.46 -5.46 12.39
C TYR A 246 -3.13 -4.67 13.51
N SER A 247 -2.93 -3.37 13.46
CA SER A 247 -3.62 -2.39 14.29
C SER A 247 -4.61 -1.59 13.46
N VAL A 248 -5.83 -1.42 13.99
CA VAL A 248 -6.89 -0.69 13.27
C VAL A 248 -6.80 0.79 13.56
N VAL A 249 -6.58 1.61 12.53
CA VAL A 249 -6.51 3.06 12.68
C VAL A 249 -7.84 3.74 12.40
N LYS A 250 -8.10 4.82 13.14
CA LYS A 250 -9.27 5.65 12.95
C LYS A 250 -9.06 6.63 11.81
N SER A 251 -9.92 6.59 10.79
CA SER A 251 -9.98 7.59 9.74
C SER A 251 -11.05 8.65 10.01
N SER A 252 -10.92 9.81 9.39
CA SER A 252 -11.94 10.86 9.34
C SER A 252 -12.99 10.61 8.27
N ARG A 253 -12.82 9.58 7.44
CA ARG A 253 -13.74 9.16 6.38
C ARG A 253 -14.55 7.95 6.82
N LEU A 254 -15.72 7.75 6.20
CA LEU A 254 -16.59 6.61 6.48
C LEU A 254 -16.43 5.48 5.48
N LEU A 255 -16.20 5.81 4.19
CA LEU A 255 -16.12 4.81 3.12
C LEU A 255 -14.70 4.26 2.98
N GLY A 256 -14.56 2.94 2.84
CA GLY A 256 -13.30 2.22 2.79
C GLY A 256 -12.28 2.78 1.79
N PRO A 257 -12.60 2.92 0.49
CA PRO A 257 -11.64 3.49 -0.47
C PRO A 257 -11.16 4.90 -0.12
N MET A 258 -11.99 5.70 0.58
CA MET A 258 -11.58 7.03 1.03
C MET A 258 -10.73 6.99 2.31
N GLN A 259 -10.77 5.88 3.05
CA GLN A 259 -9.93 5.68 4.23
C GLN A 259 -8.50 5.27 3.87
N HIS A 260 -8.28 4.81 2.63
CA HIS A 260 -6.96 4.50 2.11
C HIS A 260 -6.03 5.72 2.00
N ASP A 261 -6.59 6.92 1.92
CA ASP A 261 -5.84 8.17 1.94
C ASP A 261 -5.29 8.43 3.36
N LEU A 262 -3.98 8.29 3.55
CA LEU A 262 -3.27 8.50 4.81
C LEU A 262 -3.58 9.86 5.46
N SER A 263 -3.86 10.91 4.66
CA SER A 263 -4.22 12.24 5.16
C SER A 263 -5.51 12.25 5.99
N THR A 264 -6.29 11.17 5.91
CA THR A 264 -7.55 11.00 6.66
C THR A 264 -7.37 10.29 7.99
N TRP A 265 -6.18 9.70 8.23
CA TRP A 265 -5.88 8.98 9.46
C TRP A 265 -5.70 9.95 10.62
N GLN A 266 -6.28 9.60 11.75
CA GLN A 266 -6.23 10.46 12.94
C GLN A 266 -4.93 10.20 13.72
N ILE A 267 -4.21 11.29 14.00
CA ILE A 267 -2.95 11.28 14.73
C ILE A 267 -3.12 12.11 16.00
N VAL A 268 -2.66 11.57 17.12
CA VAL A 268 -2.67 12.23 18.43
C VAL A 268 -1.29 12.10 19.05
N ASP A 269 -0.63 13.24 19.25
CA ASP A 269 0.67 13.37 19.93
C ASP A 269 1.80 12.46 19.40
N GLY A 270 1.77 12.15 18.10
CA GLY A 270 2.78 11.36 17.41
C GLY A 270 2.33 9.94 17.06
N ASP A 271 1.29 9.42 17.70
CA ASP A 271 0.74 8.09 17.44
C ASP A 271 -0.52 8.14 16.58
N VAL A 272 -0.77 7.10 15.81
CA VAL A 272 -2.05 6.91 15.14
C VAL A 272 -3.12 6.54 16.16
N ARG A 273 -4.33 7.09 15.98
CA ARG A 273 -5.45 6.74 16.86
C ARG A 273 -6.00 5.36 16.51
N LEU A 274 -5.86 4.43 17.44
CA LEU A 274 -6.31 3.05 17.26
C LEU A 274 -7.79 2.85 17.59
N LEU A 275 -8.39 1.85 16.97
CA LEU A 275 -9.70 1.30 17.24
C LEU A 275 -9.58 -0.18 17.62
N PRO A 276 -10.53 -0.75 18.36
CA PRO A 276 -10.44 -2.14 18.82
C PRO A 276 -10.59 -3.17 17.69
N SER A 277 -11.28 -2.83 16.60
CA SER A 277 -11.52 -3.76 15.48
C SER A 277 -11.87 -3.02 14.19
N VAL A 278 -11.75 -3.73 13.08
CA VAL A 278 -12.29 -3.29 11.78
C VAL A 278 -13.82 -3.24 11.81
N SER A 279 -14.40 -2.46 10.92
CA SER A 279 -15.86 -2.37 10.78
C SER A 279 -16.46 -3.65 10.17
N LYS A 280 -17.74 -3.88 10.41
CA LYS A 280 -18.49 -4.96 9.74
C LYS A 280 -18.37 -4.89 8.22
N LEU A 281 -18.31 -3.69 7.63
CA LEU A 281 -18.14 -3.51 6.19
C LEU A 281 -16.77 -4.01 5.71
N ALA A 282 -15.69 -3.77 6.46
CA ALA A 282 -14.36 -4.29 6.11
C ALA A 282 -14.34 -5.83 6.16
N ARG A 283 -14.98 -6.43 7.15
CA ARG A 283 -15.11 -7.90 7.23
C ARG A 283 -15.91 -8.48 6.05
N ILE A 284 -17.00 -7.84 5.66
CA ILE A 284 -17.76 -8.22 4.46
C ILE A 284 -16.88 -8.11 3.21
N ASN A 285 -16.13 -7.02 3.06
CA ASN A 285 -15.20 -6.84 1.94
C ASN A 285 -14.12 -7.93 1.91
N GLU A 286 -13.53 -8.26 3.07
CA GLU A 286 -12.56 -9.35 3.20
C GLU A 286 -13.14 -10.68 2.70
N LEU A 287 -14.30 -11.06 3.20
CA LEU A 287 -14.96 -12.32 2.85
C LEU A 287 -15.34 -12.38 1.36
N VAL A 288 -15.89 -11.28 0.82
CA VAL A 288 -16.29 -11.18 -0.59
C VAL A 288 -15.07 -11.29 -1.50
N LEU A 289 -14.02 -10.51 -1.23
CA LEU A 289 -12.83 -10.45 -2.08
C LEU A 289 -12.03 -11.74 -1.97
N SER A 290 -11.86 -12.29 -0.77
CA SER A 290 -11.25 -13.60 -0.58
C SER A 290 -12.04 -14.70 -1.30
N GLY A 291 -13.38 -14.68 -1.17
CA GLY A 291 -14.25 -15.66 -1.84
C GLY A 291 -14.15 -15.60 -3.37
N ILE A 292 -13.98 -14.42 -3.96
CA ILE A 292 -13.75 -14.27 -5.40
C ILE A 292 -12.36 -14.80 -5.79
N ILE A 293 -11.32 -14.34 -5.11
CA ILE A 293 -9.93 -14.63 -5.47
C ILE A 293 -9.61 -16.12 -5.31
N TYR A 294 -10.01 -16.74 -4.18
CA TYR A 294 -9.70 -18.15 -3.92
C TYR A 294 -10.53 -19.15 -4.75
N ARG A 295 -11.63 -18.70 -5.36
CA ARG A 295 -12.44 -19.54 -6.25
C ARG A 295 -12.02 -19.49 -7.70
N MET A 296 -11.32 -18.45 -8.12
CA MET A 296 -10.81 -18.35 -9.48
C MET A 296 -9.69 -19.37 -9.69
N ASN A 297 -9.84 -20.22 -10.71
CA ASN A 297 -8.71 -20.94 -11.25
C ASN A 297 -7.76 -19.97 -11.96
N ARG A 298 -6.58 -20.44 -12.38
CA ARG A 298 -5.57 -19.60 -13.02
C ARG A 298 -6.10 -18.91 -14.27
N GLU A 299 -6.83 -19.61 -15.11
CA GLU A 299 -7.38 -19.07 -16.36
C GLU A 299 -8.44 -18.00 -16.08
N GLN A 300 -9.33 -18.23 -15.12
CA GLN A 300 -10.32 -17.26 -14.67
C GLN A 300 -9.65 -16.00 -14.10
N ALA A 301 -8.58 -16.14 -13.32
CA ALA A 301 -7.83 -15.02 -12.78
C ALA A 301 -7.12 -14.23 -13.88
N GLU A 302 -6.53 -14.91 -14.90
CA GLU A 302 -5.92 -14.27 -16.07
C GLU A 302 -6.98 -13.54 -16.93
N ASN A 303 -8.17 -14.13 -17.09
CA ASN A 303 -9.29 -13.50 -17.81
C ASN A 303 -9.84 -12.29 -17.05
N PHE A 304 -9.98 -12.40 -15.73
CA PHE A 304 -10.37 -11.29 -14.86
C PHE A 304 -9.37 -10.14 -14.96
N SER A 305 -8.06 -10.45 -14.88
CA SER A 305 -6.99 -9.45 -15.03
C SER A 305 -7.06 -8.75 -16.37
N ARG A 306 -7.27 -9.49 -17.49
CA ARG A 306 -7.43 -8.88 -18.83
C ARG A 306 -8.62 -7.92 -18.91
N VAL A 307 -9.75 -8.26 -18.29
CA VAL A 307 -10.92 -7.37 -18.26
C VAL A 307 -10.61 -6.14 -17.41
N ALA A 308 -9.98 -6.32 -16.24
CA ALA A 308 -9.60 -5.23 -15.37
C ALA A 308 -8.57 -4.29 -16.03
N GLU A 309 -7.55 -4.85 -16.71
CA GLU A 309 -6.58 -4.08 -17.51
C GLU A 309 -7.25 -3.28 -18.61
N ALA A 310 -8.22 -3.86 -19.31
CA ALA A 310 -8.94 -3.17 -20.38
C ALA A 310 -9.86 -2.07 -19.85
N VAL A 311 -10.42 -2.24 -18.67
CA VAL A 311 -11.14 -1.17 -17.98
C VAL A 311 -10.19 -0.01 -17.68
N VAL A 312 -9.00 -0.31 -17.14
CA VAL A 312 -7.95 0.67 -16.84
C VAL A 312 -7.45 1.34 -18.13
N ASP A 313 -7.17 0.56 -19.20
CA ASP A 313 -6.77 1.09 -20.51
C ASP A 313 -7.87 1.96 -21.13
N GLY A 314 -9.15 1.60 -20.93
CA GLY A 314 -10.31 2.36 -21.42
C GLY A 314 -10.51 3.72 -20.70
N ILE A 315 -9.93 3.89 -19.53
CA ILE A 315 -9.91 5.17 -18.80
C ILE A 315 -8.97 6.18 -19.49
N GLY A 316 -8.00 5.71 -20.27
CA GLY A 316 -7.03 6.54 -21.01
C GLY A 316 -5.88 7.02 -20.11
N GLN A 317 -4.77 7.43 -20.76
CA GLN A 317 -3.50 7.73 -20.08
C GLN A 317 -3.53 8.93 -19.12
N GLU A 318 -4.62 9.65 -19.00
CA GLU A 318 -4.59 10.96 -18.34
C GLU A 318 -5.02 11.00 -16.89
N ASN A 319 -5.71 10.02 -16.33
CA ASN A 319 -6.02 9.95 -14.87
C ASN A 319 -7.31 9.19 -14.58
N LEU A 320 -7.27 8.27 -13.63
CA LEU A 320 -8.46 7.68 -12.99
C LEU A 320 -9.40 8.72 -12.36
N LEU A 321 -8.92 9.91 -12.01
CA LEU A 321 -9.72 11.05 -11.57
C LEU A 321 -10.70 11.57 -12.64
N GLY A 322 -10.46 11.24 -13.90
CA GLY A 322 -11.33 11.57 -15.04
C GLY A 322 -12.45 10.55 -15.30
N VAL A 323 -12.57 9.47 -14.53
CA VAL A 323 -13.55 8.38 -14.75
C VAL A 323 -14.97 8.92 -14.93
N SER A 324 -15.38 9.90 -14.13
CA SER A 324 -16.71 10.50 -14.27
C SER A 324 -16.95 11.18 -15.63
N LYS A 325 -15.89 11.62 -16.32
CA LYS A 325 -15.95 12.23 -17.65
C LYS A 325 -15.76 11.21 -18.78
N HIS A 326 -15.19 10.03 -18.49
CA HIS A 326 -14.81 9.01 -19.45
C HIS A 326 -15.56 7.67 -19.30
N VAL A 327 -16.63 7.63 -18.51
CA VAL A 327 -17.48 6.43 -18.34
C VAL A 327 -17.78 5.72 -19.68
N PRO A 328 -18.10 6.41 -20.79
CA PRO A 328 -18.35 5.73 -22.07
C PRO A 328 -17.13 4.99 -22.63
N SER A 329 -15.89 5.52 -22.46
CA SER A 329 -14.66 4.87 -22.95
C SER A 329 -14.27 3.68 -22.07
N VAL A 330 -14.45 3.78 -20.75
CA VAL A 330 -14.26 2.69 -19.78
C VAL A 330 -15.19 1.53 -20.10
N VAL A 331 -16.49 1.81 -20.26
CA VAL A 331 -17.49 0.79 -20.61
C VAL A 331 -17.17 0.17 -21.98
N LYS A 332 -16.76 0.98 -22.95
CA LYS A 332 -16.39 0.49 -24.29
C LYS A 332 -15.16 -0.42 -24.23
N GLY A 333 -14.12 -0.07 -23.43
CA GLY A 333 -12.94 -0.90 -23.21
C GLY A 333 -13.31 -2.24 -22.55
N ALA A 334 -14.05 -2.20 -21.45
CA ALA A 334 -14.53 -3.38 -20.76
C ALA A 334 -15.39 -4.29 -21.65
N VAL A 335 -16.32 -3.72 -22.43
CA VAL A 335 -17.16 -4.47 -23.38
C VAL A 335 -16.32 -5.07 -24.50
N LYS A 336 -15.32 -4.36 -25.01
CA LYS A 336 -14.42 -4.89 -26.03
C LYS A 336 -13.67 -6.11 -25.51
N SER A 337 -12.98 -6.00 -24.37
CA SER A 337 -12.22 -7.11 -23.79
C SER A 337 -13.11 -8.27 -23.36
N TRP A 338 -14.31 -7.99 -22.85
CA TRP A 338 -15.30 -9.03 -22.58
C TRP A 338 -15.68 -9.80 -23.85
N LYS A 339 -15.78 -9.14 -25.01
CA LYS A 339 -16.06 -9.80 -26.30
C LYS A 339 -14.88 -10.64 -26.81
N GLU A 340 -13.66 -10.31 -26.45
CA GLU A 340 -12.43 -11.03 -26.85
C GLU A 340 -12.19 -12.30 -26.03
N ILE A 341 -12.87 -12.47 -24.88
CA ILE A 341 -12.89 -13.70 -24.08
C ILE A 341 -13.79 -14.70 -24.79
N ASP A 342 -13.39 -15.98 -24.86
CA ASP A 342 -14.23 -17.06 -25.39
C ASP A 342 -15.47 -17.32 -24.52
N GLU A 343 -16.47 -17.97 -25.06
CA GLU A 343 -17.76 -18.15 -24.39
C GLU A 343 -17.67 -19.09 -23.17
N GLU A 344 -16.75 -20.06 -23.19
CA GLU A 344 -16.52 -20.97 -22.07
C GLU A 344 -15.95 -20.20 -20.86
N SER A 345 -14.88 -19.43 -21.09
CA SER A 345 -14.29 -18.56 -20.06
C SER A 345 -15.26 -17.49 -19.55
N LYS A 346 -16.13 -16.95 -20.42
CA LYS A 346 -17.21 -16.02 -20.00
C LYS A 346 -18.21 -16.71 -19.07
N GLN A 347 -18.59 -17.93 -19.41
CA GLN A 347 -19.53 -18.71 -18.59
C GLN A 347 -18.94 -19.03 -17.23
N GLU A 348 -17.68 -19.49 -17.19
CA GLU A 348 -16.96 -19.76 -15.94
C GLU A 348 -16.83 -18.54 -15.04
N LEU A 349 -16.47 -17.38 -15.62
CA LEU A 349 -16.41 -16.12 -14.86
C LEU A 349 -17.80 -15.75 -14.31
N LYS A 350 -18.87 -15.88 -15.12
CA LYS A 350 -20.24 -15.62 -14.66
C LYS A 350 -20.62 -16.56 -13.51
N GLU A 351 -20.31 -17.84 -13.59
CA GLU A 351 -20.61 -18.81 -12.54
C GLU A 351 -19.84 -18.51 -11.26
N THR A 352 -18.56 -18.12 -11.37
CA THR A 352 -17.74 -17.65 -10.26
C THR A 352 -18.36 -16.43 -9.58
N PHE A 353 -18.81 -15.43 -10.36
CA PHE A 353 -19.45 -14.23 -9.81
C PHE A 353 -20.86 -14.52 -9.24
N ILE A 354 -21.64 -15.39 -9.87
CA ILE A 354 -22.97 -15.77 -9.38
C ILE A 354 -22.83 -16.55 -8.06
N GLY A 355 -21.94 -17.57 -8.03
CA GLY A 355 -21.66 -18.32 -6.81
C GLY A 355 -21.16 -17.43 -5.67
N THR A 356 -20.32 -16.44 -6.00
CA THR A 356 -19.86 -15.43 -5.04
C THR A 356 -21.01 -14.53 -4.59
N GLY A 357 -21.93 -14.16 -5.49
CA GLY A 357 -23.13 -13.37 -5.16
C GLY A 357 -24.06 -14.06 -4.15
N GLU A 358 -24.18 -15.36 -4.20
CA GLU A 358 -24.94 -16.17 -3.23
C GLU A 358 -24.25 -16.19 -1.85
N ILE A 359 -22.92 -16.32 -1.83
CA ILE A 359 -22.12 -16.24 -0.60
C ILE A 359 -22.22 -14.85 0.00
N ILE A 360 -22.10 -13.79 -0.81
CA ILE A 360 -22.27 -12.41 -0.37
C ILE A 360 -23.63 -12.22 0.30
N LYS A 361 -24.71 -12.69 -0.31
CA LYS A 361 -26.06 -12.61 0.26
C LYS A 361 -26.16 -13.35 1.59
N GLY A 362 -25.60 -14.56 1.67
CA GLY A 362 -25.52 -15.37 2.89
C GLY A 362 -24.75 -14.66 4.00
N THR A 363 -23.51 -14.22 3.68
CA THR A 363 -22.63 -13.53 4.61
C THR A 363 -23.16 -12.19 5.08
N VAL A 364 -23.71 -11.37 4.16
CA VAL A 364 -24.37 -10.11 4.54
C VAL A 364 -25.56 -10.35 5.45
N LYS A 365 -26.36 -11.37 5.18
CA LYS A 365 -27.49 -11.76 6.02
C LYS A 365 -27.05 -12.18 7.43
N LEU A 366 -25.96 -12.95 7.54
CA LEU A 366 -25.37 -13.35 8.82
C LEU A 366 -24.80 -12.17 9.58
N VAL A 367 -23.95 -11.34 8.94
CA VAL A 367 -23.30 -10.18 9.58
C VAL A 367 -24.29 -9.07 9.94
N VAL A 368 -25.40 -8.94 9.21
CA VAL A 368 -26.45 -7.92 9.50
C VAL A 368 -27.42 -8.39 10.57
N ASN A 369 -27.74 -9.68 10.61
CA ASN A 369 -28.76 -10.21 11.53
C ASN A 369 -28.24 -10.59 12.93
N GLU A 370 -26.91 -10.62 13.13
CA GLU A 370 -26.38 -11.16 14.38
C GLU A 370 -25.33 -10.26 15.02
N ASN A 371 -25.59 -9.94 16.29
CA ASN A 371 -24.70 -9.10 17.13
C ASN A 371 -23.56 -9.92 17.81
N ASN A 372 -23.29 -11.17 17.40
CA ASN A 372 -22.36 -12.06 18.09
C ASN A 372 -21.17 -12.47 17.22
N GLU A 373 -19.94 -12.37 17.79
CA GLU A 373 -18.70 -12.81 17.15
C GLU A 373 -18.63 -14.33 16.90
N GLU A 374 -19.29 -15.13 17.72
CA GLU A 374 -19.36 -16.60 17.57
C GLU A 374 -20.01 -17.02 16.24
N ASN A 375 -21.00 -16.29 15.76
CA ASN A 375 -21.71 -16.61 14.53
C ASN A 375 -20.97 -16.23 13.26
N VAL A 376 -19.98 -15.31 13.36
CA VAL A 376 -19.05 -15.03 12.24
C VAL A 376 -18.08 -16.18 12.05
N GLN A 377 -17.64 -16.80 13.14
CA GLN A 377 -16.75 -17.96 13.11
C GLN A 377 -17.47 -19.20 12.50
N GLU A 378 -18.72 -19.42 12.89
CA GLU A 378 -19.56 -20.49 12.34
C GLU A 378 -19.81 -20.31 10.82
N ALA A 379 -20.04 -19.08 10.38
CA ALA A 379 -20.18 -18.75 8.96
C ALA A 379 -18.87 -18.95 8.17
N LEU A 380 -17.73 -18.67 8.78
CA LEU A 380 -16.42 -18.92 8.20
C LEU A 380 -16.16 -20.43 8.06
N GLU A 381 -16.55 -21.23 9.05
CA GLU A 381 -16.46 -22.70 9.04
C GLU A 381 -17.41 -23.33 8.01
N GLU A 382 -18.63 -22.79 7.85
CA GLU A 382 -19.56 -23.22 6.80
C GLU A 382 -19.03 -22.89 5.39
N LEU A 383 -18.38 -21.73 5.21
CA LEU A 383 -17.74 -21.37 3.94
C LEU A 383 -16.55 -22.29 3.63
N ASP A 384 -15.77 -22.66 4.63
CA ASP A 384 -14.64 -23.59 4.49
C ASP A 384 -15.15 -25.02 4.17
N ALA A 385 -16.25 -25.45 4.80
CA ALA A 385 -16.91 -26.73 4.51
C ALA A 385 -17.50 -26.79 3.08
N GLN A 386 -17.83 -25.65 2.48
CA GLN A 386 -18.27 -25.52 1.08
C GLN A 386 -17.11 -25.37 0.09
N GLY A 387 -15.85 -25.55 0.55
CA GLY A 387 -14.65 -25.48 -0.28
C GLY A 387 -14.14 -24.04 -0.52
N VAL A 388 -14.71 -23.05 0.16
CA VAL A 388 -14.16 -21.70 0.24
C VAL A 388 -13.12 -21.72 1.34
N LYS A 389 -11.85 -21.93 1.01
CA LYS A 389 -10.76 -21.81 1.98
C LYS A 389 -10.68 -20.36 2.47
N VAL A 390 -11.40 -20.07 3.52
CA VAL A 390 -11.13 -18.89 4.34
C VAL A 390 -9.84 -19.18 5.07
N ALA A 391 -8.88 -18.25 5.04
CA ALA A 391 -7.61 -18.40 5.73
C ALA A 391 -7.90 -18.75 7.20
N ALA A 392 -7.66 -20.03 7.55
CA ALA A 392 -7.97 -20.55 8.85
C ALA A 392 -7.22 -19.75 9.92
N THR A 393 -7.96 -19.30 10.89
CA THR A 393 -7.46 -18.88 12.19
C THR A 393 -6.89 -20.12 12.90
N GLU A 394 -5.59 -20.38 12.80
CA GLU A 394 -4.76 -21.07 13.78
C GLU A 394 -3.48 -20.26 14.01
#